data_da217be05c6058468d0e7baad64720d6
#
_entry.id   da217be05c6058468d0e7baad64720d6
#
_cell.length_a   1.000
_cell.length_b   1.000
_cell.length_c   1.000
_cell.angle_alpha   90.00
_cell.angle_beta   90.00
_cell.angle_gamma   90.00
#
_symmetry.space_group_name_H-M   'P 1'
#
loop_
_entity.id
_entity.type
_entity.pdbx_description
1 polymer ?
#
loop_
_entity_poly.entity_id
_entity_poly.type
_entity_poly.pdbx_seq_one_letter_code
_entity_poly.pdbx_strand_id
1 'polypeptide(L)'
;MTQGFSLKDQLFNADKVAYLAGLFDGPGFDAPGFQARVMARLHELELKARIDWIATCLAEAVPGALPEVAPVILRALPPPLDPTLSDDDFGDFIFAPLGEWVAAVGIEDPEPALDLLAELTQRFSMEWAIRPFLNRWPDQVLAQMERWCDHDSYHVRRLVSEGTRPRLPWGLGVSLDVDAALPLLDRLHGDPTRYVTRSVANHLNDIAKKAPDLVLTRLGGWREEGRQRPEELSWMTGHALRGLVKAGHPGAMAALGYDPDVALDVQLSLPGEARIGDAVEIGVTLSGARDVPVLVDYILHFQRPGGKVSAKVHKLKQARLSGGRLQLSKRHKLKGDASTFTLVPGPHRVEVQVNGRVRAAGSFDLLG
;
A
#
# COMPACT_ATOMS: atom_id res chain seq x y z
N MET A 1 -28.32 17.52 0.83
CA MET A 1 -27.27 16.81 0.08
C MET A 1 -26.12 16.64 1.07
N THR A 2 -25.91 15.42 1.58
CA THR A 2 -24.75 15.10 2.40
C THR A 2 -23.52 15.24 1.49
N GLN A 3 -22.65 16.22 1.79
CA GLN A 3 -21.35 16.31 1.13
C GLN A 3 -20.66 14.95 1.29
N GLY A 4 -20.39 14.30 0.15
CA GLY A 4 -19.64 13.04 0.14
C GLY A 4 -18.27 13.24 0.78
N PHE A 5 -17.78 12.24 1.48
CA PHE A 5 -16.44 12.25 2.08
C PHE A 5 -15.38 12.52 1.00
N SER A 6 -14.66 13.64 1.11
CA SER A 6 -13.57 14.02 0.21
C SER A 6 -12.25 13.98 0.98
N LEU A 7 -11.43 12.97 0.72
CA LEU A 7 -10.14 12.81 1.38
C LEU A 7 -9.22 14.03 1.16
N LYS A 8 -9.16 14.55 -0.06
CA LYS A 8 -8.32 15.72 -0.40
C LYS A 8 -8.70 16.98 0.40
N ASP A 9 -10.00 17.17 0.69
CA ASP A 9 -10.47 18.34 1.43
C ASP A 9 -10.25 18.19 2.95
N GLN A 10 -10.12 16.97 3.44
CA GLN A 10 -9.72 16.72 4.83
C GLN A 10 -8.23 16.90 5.05
N LEU A 11 -7.43 16.45 4.11
CA LEU A 11 -5.97 16.50 4.19
C LEU A 11 -5.41 17.89 3.89
N PHE A 12 -6.04 18.64 2.99
CA PHE A 12 -5.61 19.98 2.58
C PHE A 12 -6.81 20.94 2.53
N ASN A 13 -6.89 21.80 3.51
CA ASN A 13 -7.93 22.82 3.69
C ASN A 13 -7.32 24.10 4.27
N ALA A 14 -8.16 25.12 4.49
CA ALA A 14 -7.70 26.43 4.98
C ALA A 14 -6.97 26.34 6.33
N ASP A 15 -7.48 25.52 7.27
CA ASP A 15 -6.88 25.38 8.61
C ASP A 15 -5.50 24.71 8.54
N LYS A 16 -5.35 23.67 7.70
CA LYS A 16 -4.07 23.00 7.48
C LYS A 16 -3.06 23.92 6.79
N VAL A 17 -3.48 24.71 5.82
CA VAL A 17 -2.62 25.69 5.14
C VAL A 17 -2.22 26.83 6.11
N ALA A 18 -3.15 27.31 6.97
CA ALA A 18 -2.85 28.30 7.99
C ALA A 18 -1.85 27.74 9.03
N TYR A 19 -2.02 26.49 9.45
CA TYR A 19 -1.07 25.79 10.32
C TYR A 19 0.33 25.75 9.70
N LEU A 20 0.43 25.29 8.43
CA LEU A 20 1.73 25.26 7.74
C LEU A 20 2.34 26.66 7.63
N ALA A 21 1.56 27.67 7.27
CA ALA A 21 2.03 29.06 7.18
C ALA A 21 2.58 29.57 8.52
N GLY A 22 1.91 29.25 9.63
CA GLY A 22 2.33 29.63 10.99
C GLY A 22 3.65 29.01 11.44
N LEU A 23 4.05 27.87 10.86
CA LEU A 23 5.37 27.26 11.14
C LEU A 23 6.55 28.06 10.56
N PHE A 24 6.29 28.82 9.49
CA PHE A 24 7.27 29.69 8.83
C PHE A 24 7.27 31.12 9.38
N ASP A 25 6.56 31.37 10.49
CA ASP A 25 6.47 32.71 11.08
C ASP A 25 7.87 33.25 11.42
N GLY A 26 8.18 34.41 10.81
CA GLY A 26 9.49 35.05 10.96
C GLY A 26 9.73 36.17 9.94
N PRO A 27 10.82 36.96 10.13
CA PRO A 27 11.14 38.04 9.19
C PRO A 27 11.29 37.54 7.75
N GLY A 28 10.47 38.09 6.84
CA GLY A 28 10.56 37.80 5.41
C GLY A 28 9.56 36.79 4.86
N PHE A 29 8.74 36.14 5.72
CA PHE A 29 7.65 35.27 5.25
C PHE A 29 6.28 35.94 5.46
N ASP A 30 5.57 36.21 4.33
CA ASP A 30 4.20 36.74 4.35
C ASP A 30 3.20 35.59 4.47
N ALA A 31 2.92 35.15 5.71
CA ALA A 31 1.99 34.07 5.99
C ALA A 31 0.57 34.31 5.45
N PRO A 32 -0.05 35.50 5.59
CA PRO A 32 -1.35 35.80 5.01
C PRO A 32 -1.34 35.75 3.48
N GLY A 33 -0.32 36.32 2.83
CA GLY A 33 -0.17 36.30 1.36
C GLY A 33 0.02 34.88 0.83
N PHE A 34 0.86 34.08 1.47
CA PHE A 34 1.02 32.65 1.16
C PHE A 34 -0.30 31.90 1.25
N GLN A 35 -1.02 32.03 2.37
CA GLN A 35 -2.31 31.37 2.58
C GLN A 35 -3.32 31.78 1.50
N ALA A 36 -3.46 33.06 1.21
CA ALA A 36 -4.37 33.57 0.21
C ALA A 36 -4.03 32.99 -1.17
N ARG A 37 -2.75 32.94 -1.54
CA ARG A 37 -2.26 32.38 -2.80
C ARG A 37 -2.58 30.88 -2.93
N VAL A 38 -2.28 30.09 -1.90
CA VAL A 38 -2.60 28.67 -1.89
C VAL A 38 -4.09 28.45 -2.08
N MET A 39 -4.91 29.12 -1.27
CA MET A 39 -6.38 28.93 -1.24
C MET A 39 -7.06 29.38 -2.53
N ALA A 40 -6.46 30.31 -3.29
CA ALA A 40 -7.02 30.78 -4.58
C ALA A 40 -7.28 29.64 -5.58
N ARG A 41 -6.51 28.55 -5.53
CA ARG A 41 -6.63 27.42 -6.47
C ARG A 41 -6.84 26.06 -5.83
N LEU A 42 -6.65 25.95 -4.50
CA LEU A 42 -6.63 24.65 -3.80
C LEU A 42 -7.88 23.81 -4.07
N HIS A 43 -9.06 24.42 -4.12
CA HIS A 43 -10.35 23.75 -4.30
C HIS A 43 -10.52 23.10 -5.70
N GLU A 44 -9.81 23.60 -6.71
CA GLU A 44 -9.84 23.09 -8.10
C GLU A 44 -8.96 21.85 -8.28
N LEU A 45 -8.05 21.58 -7.33
CA LEU A 45 -6.97 20.63 -7.49
C LEU A 45 -7.30 19.27 -6.87
N GLU A 46 -6.80 18.21 -7.51
CA GLU A 46 -6.76 16.86 -6.96
C GLU A 46 -5.58 16.68 -5.98
N LEU A 47 -5.60 15.60 -5.20
CA LEU A 47 -4.70 15.40 -4.06
C LEU A 47 -3.22 15.69 -4.36
N LYS A 48 -2.64 15.04 -5.38
CA LYS A 48 -1.22 15.25 -5.73
C LYS A 48 -0.97 16.68 -6.23
N ALA A 49 -1.88 17.23 -7.02
CA ALA A 49 -1.77 18.59 -7.52
C ALA A 49 -1.86 19.66 -6.40
N ARG A 50 -2.57 19.37 -5.27
CA ARG A 50 -2.53 20.23 -4.08
C ARG A 50 -1.16 20.26 -3.44
N ILE A 51 -0.52 19.09 -3.31
CA ILE A 51 0.84 18.98 -2.77
C ILE A 51 1.82 19.81 -3.61
N ASP A 52 1.80 19.60 -4.93
CA ASP A 52 2.68 20.30 -5.86
C ASP A 52 2.43 21.82 -5.88
N TRP A 53 1.17 22.23 -5.79
CA TRP A 53 0.79 23.64 -5.73
C TRP A 53 1.27 24.31 -4.44
N ILE A 54 1.10 23.70 -3.29
CA ILE A 54 1.58 24.24 -2.01
C ILE A 54 3.11 24.31 -2.03
N ALA A 55 3.82 23.30 -2.54
CA ALA A 55 5.27 23.32 -2.71
C ALA A 55 5.73 24.50 -3.61
N THR A 56 5.03 24.74 -4.72
CA THR A 56 5.30 25.89 -5.60
C THR A 56 5.12 27.23 -4.86
N CYS A 57 4.03 27.37 -4.10
CA CYS A 57 3.77 28.59 -3.31
C CYS A 57 4.82 28.81 -2.21
N LEU A 58 5.33 27.72 -1.58
CA LEU A 58 6.44 27.81 -0.62
C LEU A 58 7.74 28.28 -1.29
N ALA A 59 8.09 27.71 -2.44
CA ALA A 59 9.29 28.10 -3.19
C ALA A 59 9.26 29.56 -3.64
N GLU A 60 8.07 30.07 -3.97
CA GLU A 60 7.90 31.49 -4.32
C GLU A 60 7.92 32.42 -3.10
N ALA A 61 7.39 31.97 -1.95
CA ALA A 61 7.38 32.74 -0.71
C ALA A 61 8.76 32.79 -0.03
N VAL A 62 9.58 31.75 -0.23
CA VAL A 62 10.96 31.65 0.27
C VAL A 62 11.88 31.29 -0.91
N PRO A 63 12.20 32.24 -1.77
CA PRO A 63 13.09 31.99 -2.92
C PRO A 63 14.51 31.70 -2.46
N GLY A 64 15.20 30.82 -3.19
CA GLY A 64 16.60 30.49 -2.94
C GLY A 64 16.96 29.08 -3.37
N ALA A 65 18.25 28.78 -3.39
CA ALA A 65 18.78 27.44 -3.58
C ALA A 65 18.72 26.64 -2.28
N LEU A 66 18.98 25.33 -2.35
CA LEU A 66 18.88 24.46 -1.19
C LEU A 66 19.65 24.95 0.06
N PRO A 67 20.91 25.46 -0.02
CA PRO A 67 21.64 25.95 1.15
C PRO A 67 20.95 27.12 1.88
N GLU A 68 20.15 27.91 1.15
CA GLU A 68 19.43 29.07 1.67
C GLU A 68 18.11 28.66 2.30
N VAL A 69 17.37 27.74 1.66
CA VAL A 69 16.04 27.32 2.13
C VAL A 69 16.08 26.23 3.21
N ALA A 70 17.09 25.36 3.21
CA ALA A 70 17.17 24.26 4.17
C ALA A 70 17.15 24.73 5.64
N PRO A 71 17.90 25.77 6.06
CA PRO A 71 17.82 26.29 7.42
C PRO A 71 16.44 26.88 7.76
N VAL A 72 15.72 27.42 6.77
CA VAL A 72 14.37 27.95 6.96
C VAL A 72 13.38 26.80 7.20
N ILE A 73 13.46 25.75 6.39
CA ILE A 73 12.64 24.56 6.55
C ILE A 73 12.89 23.91 7.92
N LEU A 74 14.16 23.68 8.29
CA LEU A 74 14.51 23.04 9.56
C LEU A 74 13.98 23.80 10.78
N ARG A 75 14.02 25.13 10.77
CA ARG A 75 13.44 25.95 11.85
C ARG A 75 11.93 25.86 11.94
N ALA A 76 11.25 25.66 10.82
CA ALA A 76 9.80 25.56 10.73
C ALA A 76 9.27 24.17 11.15
N LEU A 77 10.14 23.14 11.27
CA LEU A 77 9.66 21.80 11.59
C LEU A 77 9.21 21.70 13.06
N PRO A 78 8.03 21.11 13.31
CA PRO A 78 7.64 20.72 14.67
C PRO A 78 8.53 19.56 15.16
N PRO A 79 8.44 19.15 16.44
CA PRO A 79 9.11 17.96 16.93
C PRO A 79 8.84 16.72 16.06
N PRO A 80 9.78 15.77 15.99
CA PRO A 80 9.53 14.49 15.31
C PRO A 80 8.34 13.76 15.90
N LEU A 81 7.76 12.86 15.11
CA LEU A 81 6.75 11.90 15.59
C LEU A 81 7.32 11.04 16.72
N ASP A 82 6.43 10.50 17.56
CA ASP A 82 6.81 9.69 18.71
C ASP A 82 7.61 8.44 18.29
N PRO A 83 8.91 8.34 18.66
CA PRO A 83 9.75 7.22 18.28
C PRO A 83 9.42 5.92 19.04
N THR A 84 8.59 5.98 20.07
CA THR A 84 8.19 4.81 20.87
C THR A 84 7.01 4.03 20.25
N LEU A 85 6.31 4.63 19.29
CA LEU A 85 5.27 3.95 18.52
C LEU A 85 5.89 3.00 17.50
N SER A 86 5.08 2.07 17.00
CA SER A 86 5.58 1.04 16.07
C SER A 86 4.79 0.90 14.77
N ASP A 87 3.57 1.43 14.67
CA ASP A 87 2.73 1.18 13.49
C ASP A 87 1.82 2.33 13.04
N ASP A 88 1.07 2.97 13.90
CA ASP A 88 -0.11 3.76 13.50
C ASP A 88 0.12 5.27 13.43
N ASP A 89 1.34 5.76 13.63
CA ASP A 89 1.67 7.17 13.50
C ASP A 89 2.24 7.46 12.11
N PHE A 90 1.38 7.99 11.24
CA PHE A 90 1.74 8.34 9.85
C PHE A 90 2.14 9.80 9.68
N GLY A 91 1.96 10.62 10.70
CA GLY A 91 2.16 12.06 10.65
C GLY A 91 1.08 12.81 9.87
N ASP A 92 1.34 14.07 9.58
CA ASP A 92 0.37 14.95 8.93
C ASP A 92 0.73 15.19 7.46
N PHE A 93 -0.21 14.91 6.56
CA PHE A 93 -0.08 15.10 5.12
C PHE A 93 0.31 16.52 4.70
N ILE A 94 0.05 17.52 5.54
CA ILE A 94 0.39 18.91 5.25
C ILE A 94 1.91 19.13 5.09
N PHE A 95 2.74 18.20 5.56
CA PHE A 95 4.19 18.24 5.39
C PHE A 95 4.69 17.66 4.05
N ALA A 96 3.84 16.93 3.31
CA ALA A 96 4.23 16.40 2.00
C ALA A 96 4.76 17.46 1.01
N PRO A 97 4.17 18.68 0.94
CA PRO A 97 4.69 19.75 0.09
C PRO A 97 6.14 20.16 0.38
N LEU A 98 6.62 20.02 1.62
CA LEU A 98 8.00 20.35 1.97
C LEU A 98 8.99 19.44 1.24
N GLY A 99 8.67 18.15 1.13
CA GLY A 99 9.49 17.20 0.36
C GLY A 99 9.55 17.52 -1.12
N GLU A 100 8.42 17.85 -1.74
CA GLU A 100 8.37 18.24 -3.15
C GLU A 100 9.16 19.56 -3.40
N TRP A 101 9.10 20.50 -2.46
CA TRP A 101 9.91 21.71 -2.52
C TRP A 101 11.41 21.38 -2.43
N VAL A 102 11.84 20.54 -1.47
CA VAL A 102 13.23 20.08 -1.38
C VAL A 102 13.69 19.40 -2.66
N ALA A 103 12.84 18.53 -3.25
CA ALA A 103 13.15 17.87 -4.50
C ALA A 103 13.33 18.87 -5.65
N ALA A 104 12.51 19.94 -5.70
CA ALA A 104 12.59 20.95 -6.74
C ALA A 104 13.88 21.79 -6.69
N VAL A 105 14.36 22.16 -5.48
CA VAL A 105 15.53 23.04 -5.29
C VAL A 105 16.83 22.29 -5.05
N GLY A 106 16.76 21.01 -4.66
CA GLY A 106 17.92 20.21 -4.23
C GLY A 106 18.32 19.08 -5.16
N ILE A 107 17.64 18.90 -6.30
CA ILE A 107 17.88 17.74 -7.17
C ILE A 107 19.32 17.65 -7.69
N GLU A 108 20.00 18.76 -7.89
CA GLU A 108 21.40 18.81 -8.34
C GLU A 108 22.42 18.79 -7.18
N ASP A 109 21.94 18.81 -5.93
CA ASP A 109 22.77 18.72 -4.72
C ASP A 109 22.21 17.64 -3.78
N PRO A 110 22.36 16.33 -4.15
CA PRO A 110 21.63 15.24 -3.52
C PRO A 110 21.99 15.01 -2.04
N GLU A 111 23.22 15.18 -1.63
CA GLU A 111 23.65 14.85 -0.25
C GLU A 111 22.90 15.69 0.80
N PRO A 112 22.95 17.03 0.80
CA PRO A 112 22.19 17.82 1.77
C PRO A 112 20.66 17.73 1.58
N ALA A 113 20.19 17.48 0.36
CA ALA A 113 18.76 17.26 0.11
C ALA A 113 18.28 15.97 0.77
N LEU A 114 19.04 14.88 0.68
CA LEU A 114 18.73 13.61 1.32
C LEU A 114 18.71 13.72 2.84
N ASP A 115 19.68 14.45 3.43
CA ASP A 115 19.70 14.70 4.88
C ASP A 115 18.45 15.47 5.32
N LEU A 116 18.02 16.47 4.56
CA LEU A 116 16.80 17.21 4.84
C LEU A 116 15.54 16.34 4.67
N LEU A 117 15.51 15.46 3.68
CA LEU A 117 14.40 14.50 3.51
C LEU A 117 14.35 13.48 4.67
N ALA A 118 15.48 13.11 5.25
CA ALA A 118 15.53 12.26 6.44
C ALA A 118 14.94 12.97 7.68
N GLU A 119 15.15 14.27 7.80
CA GLU A 119 14.51 15.08 8.84
C GLU A 119 13.01 15.22 8.60
N LEU A 120 12.62 15.55 7.38
CA LEU A 120 11.21 15.71 7.01
C LEU A 120 10.39 14.42 7.17
N THR A 121 10.96 13.26 6.81
CA THR A 121 10.24 12.00 6.88
C THR A 121 9.83 11.61 8.30
N GLN A 122 10.47 12.19 9.32
CA GLN A 122 10.10 12.02 10.72
C GLN A 122 8.84 12.82 11.12
N ARG A 123 8.24 13.60 10.24
CA ARG A 123 6.96 14.33 10.42
C ARG A 123 5.88 13.84 9.47
N PHE A 124 6.27 13.41 8.29
CA PHE A 124 5.43 12.74 7.29
C PHE A 124 6.31 12.08 6.24
N SER A 125 5.91 10.91 5.74
CA SER A 125 6.73 10.14 4.78
C SER A 125 7.10 10.95 3.53
N MET A 126 8.39 10.98 3.22
CA MET A 126 8.96 11.62 2.03
C MET A 126 9.10 10.64 0.85
N GLU A 127 8.26 9.62 0.81
CA GLU A 127 8.29 8.52 -0.16
C GLU A 127 8.12 8.97 -1.62
N TRP A 128 7.47 10.11 -1.86
CA TRP A 128 7.36 10.68 -3.21
C TRP A 128 8.57 11.54 -3.56
N ALA A 129 9.01 12.38 -2.64
CA ALA A 129 10.09 13.33 -2.83
C ALA A 129 11.47 12.68 -3.05
N ILE A 130 11.70 11.47 -2.52
CA ILE A 130 12.95 10.73 -2.71
C ILE A 130 13.10 10.16 -4.14
N ARG A 131 11.99 9.95 -4.86
CA ARG A 131 12.00 9.22 -6.14
C ARG A 131 12.67 9.97 -7.30
N PRO A 132 12.55 11.29 -7.46
CA PRO A 132 13.38 12.05 -8.38
C PRO A 132 14.89 11.82 -8.17
N PHE A 133 15.33 11.79 -6.90
CA PHE A 133 16.74 11.52 -6.57
C PHE A 133 17.16 10.10 -6.93
N LEU A 134 16.33 9.09 -6.65
CA LEU A 134 16.56 7.70 -7.08
C LEU A 134 16.72 7.57 -8.60
N ASN A 135 15.97 8.34 -9.38
CA ASN A 135 16.08 8.33 -10.83
C ASN A 135 17.31 9.10 -11.36
N ARG A 136 17.72 10.15 -10.66
CA ARG A 136 18.82 11.03 -11.09
C ARG A 136 20.18 10.55 -10.58
N TRP A 137 20.22 10.03 -9.33
CA TRP A 137 21.42 9.68 -8.58
C TRP A 137 21.31 8.31 -7.90
N PRO A 138 20.98 7.23 -8.63
CA PRO A 138 20.62 5.94 -8.03
C PRO A 138 21.69 5.41 -7.08
N ASP A 139 22.96 5.42 -7.46
CA ASP A 139 24.05 4.87 -6.65
C ASP A 139 24.25 5.64 -5.35
N GLN A 140 24.20 6.97 -5.41
CA GLN A 140 24.36 7.82 -4.21
C GLN A 140 23.18 7.65 -3.25
N VAL A 141 21.96 7.60 -3.79
CA VAL A 141 20.75 7.45 -2.97
C VAL A 141 20.70 6.06 -2.35
N LEU A 142 21.03 4.99 -3.09
CA LEU A 142 21.08 3.64 -2.55
C LEU A 142 22.15 3.50 -1.46
N ALA A 143 23.33 4.10 -1.64
CA ALA A 143 24.37 4.14 -0.61
C ALA A 143 23.93 4.90 0.66
N GLN A 144 23.17 5.99 0.50
CA GLN A 144 22.58 6.70 1.64
C GLN A 144 21.50 5.86 2.33
N MET A 145 20.63 5.20 1.55
CA MET A 145 19.59 4.33 2.07
C MET A 145 20.18 3.13 2.82
N GLU A 146 21.33 2.61 2.41
CA GLU A 146 22.03 1.58 3.15
C GLU A 146 22.41 2.06 4.56
N ARG A 147 22.93 3.28 4.71
CA ARG A 147 23.17 3.88 6.02
C ARG A 147 21.89 4.09 6.82
N TRP A 148 20.80 4.49 6.15
CA TRP A 148 19.49 4.69 6.80
C TRP A 148 18.82 3.42 7.28
N CYS A 149 19.23 2.23 6.83
CA CYS A 149 18.73 0.97 7.39
C CYS A 149 18.96 0.84 8.90
N ASP A 150 20.00 1.50 9.43
CA ASP A 150 20.35 1.48 10.86
C ASP A 150 20.01 2.80 11.57
N HIS A 151 19.25 3.69 10.95
CA HIS A 151 18.88 4.97 11.54
C HIS A 151 17.96 4.78 12.75
N ASP A 152 18.13 5.61 13.80
CA ASP A 152 17.36 5.53 15.06
C ASP A 152 15.85 5.65 14.80
N SER A 153 15.43 6.58 13.93
CA SER A 153 14.02 6.76 13.58
C SER A 153 13.53 5.66 12.62
N TYR A 154 12.50 4.94 13.03
CA TYR A 154 11.84 3.95 12.16
C TYR A 154 11.15 4.58 10.96
N HIS A 155 10.81 5.87 10.97
CA HIS A 155 10.29 6.59 9.82
C HIS A 155 11.33 6.69 8.70
N VAL A 156 12.60 6.93 9.05
CA VAL A 156 13.72 6.95 8.09
C VAL A 156 14.00 5.54 7.57
N ARG A 157 14.02 4.52 8.44
CA ARG A 157 14.16 3.12 8.01
C ARG A 157 13.02 2.69 7.09
N ARG A 158 11.78 3.12 7.39
CA ARG A 158 10.64 2.85 6.51
C ARG A 158 10.77 3.55 5.16
N LEU A 159 11.29 4.79 5.10
CA LEU A 159 11.51 5.52 3.85
C LEU A 159 12.41 4.73 2.89
N VAL A 160 13.41 4.02 3.39
CA VAL A 160 14.29 3.15 2.58
C VAL A 160 13.47 2.14 1.78
N SER A 161 12.58 1.42 2.45
CA SER A 161 11.74 0.42 1.78
C SER A 161 10.64 1.06 0.92
N GLU A 162 9.94 2.07 1.42
CA GLU A 162 8.78 2.63 0.71
C GLU A 162 9.19 3.47 -0.50
N GLY A 163 10.26 4.27 -0.38
CA GLY A 163 10.76 5.10 -1.47
C GLY A 163 11.26 4.31 -2.68
N THR A 164 11.84 3.13 -2.44
CA THR A 164 12.38 2.24 -3.49
C THR A 164 11.35 1.28 -4.09
N ARG A 165 10.09 1.27 -3.63
CA ARG A 165 9.06 0.36 -4.16
C ARG A 165 8.89 0.53 -5.66
N PRO A 166 8.80 -0.57 -6.45
CA PRO A 166 8.54 -0.52 -7.89
C PRO A 166 7.24 0.22 -8.24
N ARG A 167 6.23 0.10 -7.37
CA ARG A 167 4.93 0.77 -7.51
C ARG A 167 4.55 1.48 -6.24
N LEU A 168 4.35 2.78 -6.35
CA LEU A 168 3.86 3.62 -5.27
C LEU A 168 2.66 4.42 -5.76
N PRO A 169 1.52 4.39 -5.05
CA PRO A 169 0.37 5.22 -5.41
C PRO A 169 0.78 6.70 -5.51
N TRP A 170 0.37 7.38 -6.58
CA TRP A 170 0.69 8.78 -6.89
C TRP A 170 2.19 9.12 -7.01
N GLY A 171 3.08 8.17 -6.76
CA GLY A 171 4.52 8.37 -6.88
C GLY A 171 5.03 8.26 -8.32
N LEU A 172 6.09 9.01 -8.62
CA LEU A 172 6.86 8.84 -9.85
C LEU A 172 7.39 7.39 -9.92
N GLY A 173 7.43 6.79 -11.11
CA GLY A 173 8.11 5.51 -11.33
C GLY A 173 9.60 5.61 -10.99
N VAL A 174 10.20 4.55 -10.46
CA VAL A 174 11.65 4.45 -10.28
C VAL A 174 12.26 3.57 -11.37
N SER A 175 13.43 3.98 -11.88
CA SER A 175 14.18 3.29 -12.92
C SER A 175 15.19 2.28 -12.33
N LEU A 176 14.87 1.70 -11.16
CA LEU A 176 15.68 0.68 -10.53
C LEU A 176 15.33 -0.70 -11.06
N ASP A 177 16.34 -1.56 -11.18
CA ASP A 177 16.11 -2.98 -11.40
C ASP A 177 15.34 -3.59 -10.23
N VAL A 178 14.59 -4.66 -10.52
CA VAL A 178 13.66 -5.27 -9.55
C VAL A 178 14.38 -5.76 -8.28
N ASP A 179 15.62 -6.14 -8.40
CA ASP A 179 16.45 -6.68 -7.33
C ASP A 179 17.36 -5.65 -6.64
N ALA A 180 17.49 -4.44 -7.20
CA ALA A 180 18.38 -3.40 -6.67
C ALA A 180 18.11 -3.03 -5.21
N ALA A 181 16.84 -3.07 -4.79
CA ALA A 181 16.46 -2.77 -3.42
C ALA A 181 16.51 -3.98 -2.47
N LEU A 182 16.72 -5.21 -2.98
CA LEU A 182 16.68 -6.42 -2.13
C LEU A 182 17.71 -6.42 -0.98
N PRO A 183 18.95 -5.96 -1.16
CA PRO A 183 19.90 -5.87 -0.04
C PRO A 183 19.40 -4.97 1.10
N LEU A 184 18.68 -3.89 0.78
CA LEU A 184 18.07 -3.00 1.77
C LEU A 184 16.92 -3.71 2.50
N LEU A 185 16.08 -4.45 1.76
CA LEU A 185 14.99 -5.24 2.36
C LEU A 185 15.52 -6.36 3.26
N ASP A 186 16.66 -6.97 2.89
CA ASP A 186 17.35 -7.98 3.72
C ASP A 186 17.84 -7.40 5.05
N ARG A 187 18.24 -6.13 5.08
CA ARG A 187 18.58 -5.46 6.34
C ARG A 187 17.33 -5.16 7.17
N LEU A 188 16.26 -4.72 6.53
CA LEU A 188 15.04 -4.21 7.17
C LEU A 188 14.04 -5.29 7.59
N HIS A 189 14.13 -6.53 7.08
CA HIS A 189 13.14 -7.56 7.43
C HIS A 189 13.11 -7.92 8.92
N GLY A 190 14.23 -7.72 9.61
CA GLY A 190 14.36 -7.92 11.06
C GLY A 190 13.98 -6.70 11.92
N ASP A 191 13.42 -5.65 11.33
CA ASP A 191 13.04 -4.44 12.06
C ASP A 191 12.01 -4.74 13.15
N PRO A 192 12.15 -4.15 14.36
CA PRO A 192 11.21 -4.38 15.45
C PRO A 192 9.84 -3.70 15.22
N THR A 193 9.72 -2.75 14.28
CA THR A 193 8.51 -1.96 14.07
C THR A 193 7.67 -2.52 12.92
N ARG A 194 6.35 -2.61 13.13
CA ARG A 194 5.38 -3.04 12.13
C ARG A 194 5.30 -2.05 10.95
N TYR A 195 5.57 -0.79 11.16
CA TYR A 195 5.55 0.23 10.11
C TYR A 195 6.60 -0.04 9.03
N VAL A 196 7.81 -0.47 9.44
CA VAL A 196 8.89 -0.86 8.52
C VAL A 196 8.59 -2.22 7.88
N THR A 197 8.29 -3.26 8.67
CA THR A 197 8.06 -4.61 8.14
C THR A 197 6.85 -4.68 7.21
N ARG A 198 5.83 -3.83 7.44
CA ARG A 198 4.69 -3.69 6.52
C ARG A 198 5.12 -3.10 5.18
N SER A 199 5.99 -2.10 5.18
CA SER A 199 6.55 -1.54 3.94
C SER A 199 7.36 -2.58 3.19
N VAL A 200 8.26 -3.31 3.87
CA VAL A 200 9.04 -4.43 3.29
C VAL A 200 8.12 -5.47 2.65
N ALA A 201 7.06 -5.89 3.33
CA ALA A 201 6.11 -6.86 2.80
C ALA A 201 5.30 -6.31 1.60
N ASN A 202 4.97 -5.01 1.60
CA ASN A 202 4.35 -4.35 0.45
C ASN A 202 5.30 -4.30 -0.76
N HIS A 203 6.58 -4.00 -0.53
CA HIS A 203 7.60 -3.97 -1.55
C HIS A 203 7.77 -5.34 -2.19
N LEU A 204 7.93 -6.41 -1.39
CA LEU A 204 7.98 -7.78 -1.90
C LEU A 204 6.72 -8.16 -2.69
N ASN A 205 5.52 -7.71 -2.27
CA ASN A 205 4.30 -7.94 -3.04
C ASN A 205 4.33 -7.24 -4.41
N ASP A 206 5.01 -6.11 -4.54
CA ASP A 206 5.17 -5.45 -5.84
C ASP A 206 6.17 -6.20 -6.73
N ILE A 207 7.28 -6.68 -6.17
CA ILE A 207 8.27 -7.52 -6.86
C ILE A 207 7.66 -8.86 -7.29
N ALA A 208 6.87 -9.50 -6.42
CA ALA A 208 6.27 -10.80 -6.66
C ALA A 208 5.40 -10.88 -7.93
N LYS A 209 4.87 -9.75 -8.41
CA LYS A 209 4.10 -9.68 -9.66
C LYS A 209 4.94 -10.00 -10.91
N LYS A 210 6.25 -9.75 -10.86
CA LYS A 210 7.18 -9.96 -11.97
C LYS A 210 8.17 -11.10 -11.71
N ALA A 211 8.58 -11.30 -10.48
CA ALA A 211 9.60 -12.24 -10.04
C ALA A 211 9.14 -13.04 -8.79
N PRO A 212 8.12 -13.91 -8.92
CA PRO A 212 7.57 -14.64 -7.78
C PRO A 212 8.60 -15.54 -7.10
N ASP A 213 9.42 -16.27 -7.87
CA ASP A 213 10.41 -17.21 -7.33
C ASP A 213 11.52 -16.49 -6.54
N LEU A 214 11.93 -15.30 -6.98
CA LEU A 214 12.88 -14.46 -6.26
C LEU A 214 12.35 -14.09 -4.86
N VAL A 215 11.08 -13.71 -4.76
CA VAL A 215 10.44 -13.37 -3.48
C VAL A 215 10.29 -14.63 -2.60
N LEU A 216 9.87 -15.75 -3.17
CA LEU A 216 9.75 -17.01 -2.42
C LEU A 216 11.09 -17.48 -1.84
N THR A 217 12.14 -17.44 -2.64
CA THR A 217 13.51 -17.76 -2.21
C THR A 217 13.96 -16.84 -1.07
N ARG A 218 13.71 -15.53 -1.20
CA ARG A 218 14.09 -14.53 -0.18
C ARG A 218 13.37 -14.76 1.14
N LEU A 219 12.06 -14.96 1.12
CA LEU A 219 11.27 -15.25 2.32
C LEU A 219 11.68 -16.58 2.98
N GLY A 220 12.10 -17.58 2.19
CA GLY A 220 12.70 -18.82 2.68
C GLY A 220 14.00 -18.57 3.45
N GLY A 221 14.93 -17.81 2.84
CA GLY A 221 16.20 -17.42 3.46
C GLY A 221 16.00 -16.65 4.77
N TRP A 222 15.09 -15.68 4.82
CA TRP A 222 14.80 -14.95 6.06
C TRP A 222 14.27 -15.84 7.18
N ARG A 223 13.54 -16.91 6.84
CA ARG A 223 13.09 -17.89 7.84
C ARG A 223 14.26 -18.68 8.42
N GLU A 224 15.23 -19.04 7.57
CA GLU A 224 16.45 -19.75 7.98
C GLU A 224 17.39 -18.85 8.81
N GLU A 225 17.49 -17.56 8.45
CA GLU A 225 18.28 -16.58 9.20
C GLU A 225 17.76 -16.35 10.63
N GLY A 226 16.45 -16.45 10.84
CA GLY A 226 15.83 -16.31 12.16
C GLY A 226 15.97 -14.92 12.81
N ARG A 227 16.25 -13.87 12.04
CA ARG A 227 16.42 -12.49 12.57
C ARG A 227 15.11 -11.83 12.99
N GLN A 228 13.99 -12.26 12.42
CA GLN A 228 12.68 -11.73 12.75
C GLN A 228 11.89 -12.73 13.61
N ARG A 229 11.04 -12.22 14.52
CA ARG A 229 10.13 -13.06 15.29
C ARG A 229 9.24 -13.90 14.38
N PRO A 230 9.01 -15.19 14.68
CA PRO A 230 8.27 -16.11 13.81
C PRO A 230 6.87 -15.61 13.44
N GLU A 231 6.15 -14.98 14.37
CA GLU A 231 4.79 -14.46 14.16
C GLU A 231 4.81 -13.28 13.19
N GLU A 232 5.80 -12.36 13.33
CA GLU A 232 5.96 -11.23 12.46
C GLU A 232 6.37 -11.67 11.05
N LEU A 233 7.33 -12.58 10.93
CA LEU A 233 7.76 -13.11 9.64
C LEU A 233 6.63 -13.88 8.93
N SER A 234 5.82 -14.62 9.68
CA SER A 234 4.62 -15.29 9.14
C SER A 234 3.62 -14.27 8.60
N TRP A 235 3.38 -13.17 9.32
CA TRP A 235 2.52 -12.09 8.86
C TRP A 235 3.11 -11.41 7.60
N MET A 236 4.39 -11.07 7.61
CA MET A 236 5.09 -10.49 6.45
C MET A 236 4.97 -11.38 5.22
N THR A 237 5.19 -12.69 5.39
CA THR A 237 5.07 -13.68 4.31
C THR A 237 3.67 -13.67 3.71
N GLY A 238 2.64 -13.74 4.54
CA GLY A 238 1.24 -13.67 4.09
C GLY A 238 0.91 -12.36 3.39
N HIS A 239 1.44 -11.23 3.88
CA HIS A 239 1.20 -9.92 3.32
C HIS A 239 1.95 -9.72 1.99
N ALA A 240 3.20 -10.18 1.89
CA ALA A 240 4.00 -10.14 0.67
C ALA A 240 3.42 -11.02 -0.45
N LEU A 241 2.93 -12.19 -0.10
CA LEU A 241 2.42 -13.16 -1.08
C LEU A 241 0.93 -13.01 -1.40
N ARG A 242 0.21 -12.02 -0.82
CA ARG A 242 -1.24 -11.86 -0.97
C ARG A 242 -1.74 -11.79 -2.41
N GLY A 243 -0.93 -11.21 -3.31
CA GLY A 243 -1.24 -11.16 -4.74
C GLY A 243 -1.14 -12.53 -5.40
N LEU A 244 -0.06 -13.26 -5.12
CA LEU A 244 0.17 -14.61 -5.61
C LEU A 244 -0.85 -15.61 -5.04
N VAL A 245 -1.20 -15.47 -3.77
CA VAL A 245 -2.25 -16.28 -3.10
C VAL A 245 -3.58 -16.12 -3.83
N LYS A 246 -4.00 -14.89 -4.13
CA LYS A 246 -5.23 -14.65 -4.91
C LYS A 246 -5.18 -15.23 -6.32
N ALA A 247 -3.99 -15.26 -6.92
CA ALA A 247 -3.77 -15.88 -8.23
C ALA A 247 -3.67 -17.41 -8.17
N GLY A 248 -3.69 -18.00 -6.97
CA GLY A 248 -3.57 -19.46 -6.79
C GLY A 248 -2.17 -20.01 -7.03
N HIS A 249 -1.12 -19.19 -6.84
CA HIS A 249 0.27 -19.58 -7.11
C HIS A 249 0.72 -20.71 -6.17
N PRO A 250 1.14 -21.90 -6.69
CA PRO A 250 1.45 -23.07 -5.87
C PRO A 250 2.55 -22.83 -4.84
N GLY A 251 3.65 -22.17 -5.23
CA GLY A 251 4.75 -21.84 -4.34
C GLY A 251 4.34 -20.92 -3.21
N ALA A 252 3.44 -19.95 -3.45
CA ALA A 252 2.91 -19.07 -2.42
C ALA A 252 2.01 -19.83 -1.44
N MET A 253 1.21 -20.77 -1.92
CA MET A 253 0.41 -21.65 -1.07
C MET A 253 1.30 -22.53 -0.19
N ALA A 254 2.31 -23.17 -0.77
CA ALA A 254 3.26 -24.01 -0.04
C ALA A 254 4.03 -23.20 1.04
N ALA A 255 4.49 -21.99 0.71
CA ALA A 255 5.17 -21.10 1.65
C ALA A 255 4.31 -20.72 2.87
N LEU A 256 2.98 -20.73 2.72
CA LEU A 256 2.00 -20.49 3.78
C LEU A 256 1.47 -21.78 4.44
N GLY A 257 2.01 -22.94 4.07
CA GLY A 257 1.61 -24.24 4.65
C GLY A 257 0.33 -24.82 4.09
N TYR A 258 -0.13 -24.38 2.90
CA TYR A 258 -1.27 -24.96 2.20
C TYR A 258 -0.78 -25.91 1.12
N ASP A 259 -1.34 -27.12 1.07
CA ASP A 259 -1.11 -28.07 -0.01
C ASP A 259 -2.12 -27.83 -1.15
N PRO A 260 -1.70 -27.37 -2.34
CA PRO A 260 -2.59 -27.16 -3.48
C PRO A 260 -3.21 -28.46 -4.03
N ASP A 261 -2.53 -29.57 -3.83
CA ASP A 261 -2.91 -30.88 -4.40
C ASP A 261 -3.59 -31.79 -3.40
N VAL A 262 -3.96 -31.26 -2.22
CA VAL A 262 -4.70 -32.01 -1.19
C VAL A 262 -5.97 -32.61 -1.76
N ALA A 263 -6.20 -33.90 -1.48
CA ALA A 263 -7.38 -34.61 -1.94
C ALA A 263 -8.60 -34.20 -1.10
N LEU A 264 -9.48 -33.41 -1.68
CA LEU A 264 -10.72 -32.91 -1.11
C LEU A 264 -11.88 -33.00 -2.11
N ASP A 265 -13.05 -33.42 -1.64
CA ASP A 265 -14.31 -33.19 -2.33
C ASP A 265 -14.85 -31.82 -1.92
N VAL A 266 -15.31 -31.05 -2.91
CA VAL A 266 -15.78 -29.65 -2.73
C VAL A 266 -17.13 -29.48 -3.39
N GLN A 267 -18.14 -29.15 -2.60
CA GLN A 267 -19.49 -28.89 -3.08
C GLN A 267 -19.82 -27.42 -2.89
N LEU A 268 -20.33 -26.80 -3.96
CA LEU A 268 -20.82 -25.41 -3.99
C LEU A 268 -22.36 -25.41 -4.00
N SER A 269 -22.95 -24.62 -3.11
CA SER A 269 -24.39 -24.33 -3.08
C SER A 269 -24.63 -22.86 -3.34
N LEU A 270 -25.50 -22.55 -4.31
CA LEU A 270 -25.92 -21.20 -4.69
C LEU A 270 -27.45 -21.16 -4.81
N PRO A 271 -28.10 -20.01 -4.55
CA PRO A 271 -29.49 -19.80 -4.97
C PRO A 271 -29.56 -19.75 -6.50
N GLY A 272 -30.70 -20.08 -7.08
CA GLY A 272 -30.92 -19.94 -8.52
C GLY A 272 -30.86 -18.49 -9.00
N GLU A 273 -31.33 -17.56 -8.16
CA GLU A 273 -31.47 -16.14 -8.49
C GLU A 273 -31.02 -15.25 -7.31
N ALA A 274 -30.61 -14.01 -7.62
CA ALA A 274 -30.34 -12.94 -6.65
C ALA A 274 -30.68 -11.58 -7.27
N ARG A 275 -30.97 -10.54 -6.46
CA ARG A 275 -31.28 -9.19 -6.96
C ARG A 275 -30.14 -8.20 -6.70
N ILE A 276 -30.02 -7.23 -7.59
CA ILE A 276 -29.14 -6.05 -7.36
C ILE A 276 -29.67 -5.32 -6.12
N GLY A 277 -28.75 -4.97 -5.19
CA GLY A 277 -29.10 -4.39 -3.88
C GLY A 277 -29.15 -5.41 -2.75
N ASP A 278 -29.42 -6.67 -3.04
CA ASP A 278 -29.47 -7.78 -2.08
C ASP A 278 -28.10 -8.44 -1.87
N ALA A 279 -28.12 -9.65 -1.35
CA ALA A 279 -26.92 -10.47 -1.19
C ALA A 279 -27.17 -11.89 -1.74
N VAL A 280 -26.17 -12.43 -2.45
CA VAL A 280 -26.12 -13.85 -2.81
C VAL A 280 -25.45 -14.65 -1.70
N GLU A 281 -26.07 -15.77 -1.31
CA GLU A 281 -25.48 -16.69 -0.36
C GLU A 281 -24.65 -17.76 -1.08
N ILE A 282 -23.38 -17.90 -0.66
CA ILE A 282 -22.42 -18.84 -1.23
C ILE A 282 -22.11 -19.88 -0.13
N GLY A 283 -22.64 -21.07 -0.26
CA GLY A 283 -22.39 -22.20 0.63
C GLY A 283 -21.30 -23.11 0.07
N VAL A 284 -20.34 -23.53 0.88
CA VAL A 284 -19.26 -24.45 0.49
C VAL A 284 -19.14 -25.56 1.53
N THR A 285 -19.17 -26.82 1.07
CA THR A 285 -18.87 -27.98 1.90
C THR A 285 -17.60 -28.63 1.40
N LEU A 286 -16.64 -28.82 2.29
CA LEU A 286 -15.41 -29.56 2.05
C LEU A 286 -15.46 -30.89 2.76
N SER A 287 -15.02 -31.98 2.09
CA SER A 287 -14.90 -33.31 2.70
C SER A 287 -13.54 -33.92 2.35
N GLY A 288 -12.91 -34.60 3.30
CA GLY A 288 -11.59 -35.22 3.12
C GLY A 288 -11.20 -36.15 4.24
N ALA A 289 -10.29 -37.07 3.97
CA ALA A 289 -9.88 -38.10 4.91
C ALA A 289 -8.87 -37.63 5.97
N ARG A 290 -8.22 -36.49 5.77
CA ARG A 290 -7.16 -35.98 6.65
C ARG A 290 -7.50 -34.59 7.16
N ASP A 291 -7.07 -34.30 8.38
CA ASP A 291 -7.11 -32.96 8.94
C ASP A 291 -6.01 -32.09 8.31
N VAL A 292 -6.42 -31.07 7.56
CA VAL A 292 -5.51 -30.20 6.80
C VAL A 292 -5.89 -28.72 6.90
N PRO A 293 -4.91 -27.81 6.84
CA PRO A 293 -5.22 -26.39 6.69
C PRO A 293 -5.78 -26.12 5.30
N VAL A 294 -6.81 -25.27 5.24
CA VAL A 294 -7.45 -24.86 3.99
C VAL A 294 -7.61 -23.35 3.93
N LEU A 295 -7.27 -22.78 2.79
CA LEU A 295 -7.61 -21.43 2.40
C LEU A 295 -8.69 -21.53 1.32
N VAL A 296 -9.89 -21.08 1.67
CA VAL A 296 -11.05 -21.13 0.77
C VAL A 296 -11.37 -19.73 0.30
N ASP A 297 -11.31 -19.54 -1.01
CA ASP A 297 -11.69 -18.32 -1.71
C ASP A 297 -12.86 -18.64 -2.67
N TYR A 298 -13.62 -17.61 -3.05
CA TYR A 298 -14.55 -17.71 -4.17
C TYR A 298 -14.25 -16.64 -5.21
N ILE A 299 -14.45 -16.96 -6.46
CA ILE A 299 -14.23 -16.08 -7.60
C ILE A 299 -15.61 -15.75 -8.19
N LEU A 300 -15.97 -14.47 -8.16
CA LEU A 300 -17.19 -13.98 -8.80
C LEU A 300 -16.83 -13.41 -10.17
N HIS A 301 -17.46 -13.95 -11.20
CA HIS A 301 -17.38 -13.48 -12.58
C HIS A 301 -18.57 -12.57 -12.86
N PHE A 302 -18.32 -11.27 -12.88
CA PHE A 302 -19.34 -10.25 -13.10
C PHE A 302 -19.49 -9.94 -14.58
N GLN A 303 -20.73 -9.96 -15.07
CA GLN A 303 -21.05 -9.33 -16.34
C GLN A 303 -20.87 -7.82 -16.24
N ARG A 304 -20.32 -7.22 -17.28
CA ARG A 304 -20.06 -5.78 -17.38
C ARG A 304 -20.73 -5.20 -18.62
N PRO A 305 -21.02 -3.88 -18.65
CA PRO A 305 -21.52 -3.22 -19.86
C PRO A 305 -20.65 -3.54 -21.07
N GLY A 306 -21.27 -3.76 -22.22
CA GLY A 306 -20.58 -4.13 -23.46
C GLY A 306 -20.16 -5.60 -23.55
N GLY A 307 -20.74 -6.50 -22.75
CA GLY A 307 -20.50 -7.95 -22.82
C GLY A 307 -19.16 -8.42 -22.25
N LYS A 308 -18.41 -7.53 -21.56
CA LYS A 308 -17.17 -7.90 -20.88
C LYS A 308 -17.47 -8.66 -19.59
N VAL A 309 -16.55 -9.54 -19.20
CA VAL A 309 -16.60 -10.25 -17.91
C VAL A 309 -15.39 -9.84 -17.07
N SER A 310 -15.60 -9.54 -15.81
CA SER A 310 -14.52 -9.29 -14.86
C SER A 310 -14.61 -10.27 -13.69
N ALA A 311 -13.50 -10.95 -13.40
CA ALA A 311 -13.38 -11.86 -12.27
C ALA A 311 -12.79 -11.14 -11.05
N LYS A 312 -13.33 -11.42 -9.85
CA LYS A 312 -12.79 -10.92 -8.60
C LYS A 312 -12.74 -12.02 -7.55
N VAL A 313 -11.55 -12.23 -7.00
CA VAL A 313 -11.31 -13.20 -5.94
C VAL A 313 -11.63 -12.58 -4.58
N HIS A 314 -12.42 -13.29 -3.80
CA HIS A 314 -12.82 -12.91 -2.46
C HIS A 314 -12.49 -14.02 -1.46
N LYS A 315 -11.89 -13.67 -0.34
CA LYS A 315 -11.64 -14.62 0.73
C LYS A 315 -12.97 -15.05 1.37
N LEU A 316 -13.21 -16.36 1.40
CA LEU A 316 -14.31 -16.93 2.15
C LEU A 316 -13.86 -17.21 3.58
N LYS A 317 -12.88 -18.11 3.75
CA LYS A 317 -12.37 -18.48 5.08
C LYS A 317 -10.96 -19.07 4.98
N GLN A 318 -10.18 -18.82 6.01
CA GLN A 318 -9.00 -19.59 6.36
C GLN A 318 -9.37 -20.46 7.55
N ALA A 319 -9.20 -21.76 7.42
CA ALA A 319 -9.68 -22.73 8.42
C ALA A 319 -8.82 -24.00 8.42
N ARG A 320 -9.16 -24.94 9.27
CA ARG A 320 -8.66 -26.31 9.26
C ARG A 320 -9.84 -27.24 9.02
N LEU A 321 -9.74 -28.11 8.01
CA LEU A 321 -10.62 -29.24 7.90
C LEU A 321 -10.31 -30.17 9.07
N SER A 322 -11.28 -30.52 9.87
CA SER A 322 -11.15 -31.45 11.00
C SER A 322 -12.36 -32.35 11.07
N GLY A 323 -12.15 -33.62 11.40
CA GLY A 323 -13.24 -34.61 11.47
C GLY A 323 -13.89 -34.90 10.12
N GLY A 324 -13.13 -34.77 9.03
CA GLY A 324 -13.55 -35.16 7.68
C GLY A 324 -14.52 -34.22 6.98
N ARG A 325 -15.06 -33.16 7.63
CA ARG A 325 -16.03 -32.26 7.01
C ARG A 325 -15.93 -30.84 7.55
N LEU A 326 -16.06 -29.84 6.63
CA LEU A 326 -16.13 -28.41 6.96
C LEU A 326 -17.20 -27.75 6.14
N GLN A 327 -18.13 -27.04 6.78
CA GLN A 327 -19.16 -26.24 6.11
C GLN A 327 -18.90 -24.77 6.32
N LEU A 328 -18.95 -23.99 5.23
CA LEU A 328 -18.71 -22.55 5.22
C LEU A 328 -19.83 -21.86 4.45
N SER A 329 -20.20 -20.65 4.85
CA SER A 329 -21.10 -19.80 4.07
C SER A 329 -20.63 -18.34 4.08
N LYS A 330 -21.03 -17.62 3.05
CA LYS A 330 -20.78 -16.18 2.89
C LYS A 330 -21.92 -15.50 2.17
N ARG A 331 -22.46 -14.46 2.78
CA ARG A 331 -23.37 -13.54 2.09
C ARG A 331 -22.55 -12.45 1.37
N HIS A 332 -22.59 -12.46 0.04
CA HIS A 332 -21.93 -11.46 -0.80
C HIS A 332 -22.92 -10.38 -1.22
N LYS A 333 -22.71 -9.14 -0.79
CA LYS A 333 -23.60 -8.02 -1.13
C LYS A 333 -23.42 -7.59 -2.58
N LEU A 334 -24.52 -7.54 -3.33
CA LEU A 334 -24.59 -7.12 -4.73
C LEU A 334 -24.97 -5.64 -4.81
N LYS A 335 -23.97 -4.76 -4.64
CA LYS A 335 -24.18 -3.30 -4.53
C LYS A 335 -24.70 -2.71 -5.83
N GLY A 336 -25.91 -2.12 -5.80
CA GLY A 336 -26.50 -1.39 -6.94
C GLY A 336 -26.01 0.05 -7.09
N ASP A 337 -25.48 0.63 -6.00
CA ASP A 337 -25.06 2.03 -5.87
C ASP A 337 -23.54 2.24 -5.84
N ALA A 338 -22.77 1.30 -6.39
CA ALA A 338 -21.31 1.40 -6.37
C ALA A 338 -20.81 2.45 -7.38
N SER A 339 -20.00 3.41 -6.91
CA SER A 339 -19.43 4.49 -7.73
C SER A 339 -18.36 4.00 -8.73
N THR A 340 -17.77 2.81 -8.50
CA THR A 340 -16.61 2.31 -9.29
C THR A 340 -16.98 1.21 -10.29
N PHE A 341 -18.21 0.68 -10.24
CA PHE A 341 -18.67 -0.37 -11.17
C PHE A 341 -20.20 -0.43 -11.23
N THR A 342 -20.70 -0.93 -12.34
CA THR A 342 -22.12 -1.22 -12.54
C THR A 342 -22.32 -2.73 -12.64
N LEU A 343 -23.29 -3.27 -11.90
CA LEU A 343 -23.76 -4.65 -12.07
C LEU A 343 -24.73 -4.72 -13.24
N VAL A 344 -24.61 -5.78 -14.04
CA VAL A 344 -25.49 -6.02 -15.20
C VAL A 344 -26.30 -7.28 -14.92
N PRO A 345 -27.64 -7.25 -15.05
CA PRO A 345 -28.48 -8.45 -14.93
C PRO A 345 -28.08 -9.56 -15.90
N GLY A 346 -28.33 -10.82 -15.52
CA GLY A 346 -28.03 -12.01 -16.29
C GLY A 346 -27.21 -13.05 -15.52
N PRO A 347 -26.69 -14.10 -16.18
CA PRO A 347 -26.00 -15.20 -15.53
C PRO A 347 -24.63 -14.76 -14.99
N HIS A 348 -24.39 -15.07 -13.70
CA HIS A 348 -23.14 -14.80 -13.01
C HIS A 348 -22.53 -16.12 -12.53
N ARG A 349 -21.27 -16.36 -12.91
CA ARG A 349 -20.54 -17.56 -12.51
C ARG A 349 -19.82 -17.34 -11.19
N VAL A 350 -19.84 -18.37 -10.35
CA VAL A 350 -19.08 -18.46 -9.10
C VAL A 350 -18.17 -19.68 -9.16
N GLU A 351 -16.91 -19.52 -8.84
CA GLU A 351 -15.96 -20.61 -8.67
C GLU A 351 -15.48 -20.64 -7.21
N VAL A 352 -15.26 -21.83 -6.68
CA VAL A 352 -14.63 -22.03 -5.35
C VAL A 352 -13.21 -22.51 -5.55
N GLN A 353 -12.27 -21.75 -5.00
CA GLN A 353 -10.85 -22.06 -4.98
C GLN A 353 -10.46 -22.54 -3.60
N VAL A 354 -9.84 -23.73 -3.50
CA VAL A 354 -9.27 -24.25 -2.26
C VAL A 354 -7.78 -24.43 -2.45
N ASN A 355 -6.99 -23.83 -1.56
CA ASN A 355 -5.52 -23.84 -1.62
C ASN A 355 -4.98 -23.47 -3.02
N GLY A 356 -5.58 -22.46 -3.67
CA GLY A 356 -5.18 -21.98 -4.99
C GLY A 356 -5.68 -22.79 -6.19
N ARG A 357 -6.41 -23.89 -5.98
CA ARG A 357 -7.00 -24.69 -7.07
C ARG A 357 -8.52 -24.50 -7.11
N VAL A 358 -9.07 -24.20 -8.28
CA VAL A 358 -10.52 -24.21 -8.51
C VAL A 358 -11.02 -25.65 -8.39
N ARG A 359 -11.95 -25.89 -7.46
CA ARG A 359 -12.47 -27.22 -7.13
C ARG A 359 -13.96 -27.39 -7.40
N ALA A 360 -14.72 -26.31 -7.45
CA ALA A 360 -16.14 -26.33 -7.77
C ALA A 360 -16.54 -25.05 -8.51
N ALA A 361 -17.59 -25.14 -9.33
CA ALA A 361 -18.16 -23.99 -10.01
C ALA A 361 -19.68 -24.13 -10.14
N GLY A 362 -20.37 -22.99 -10.18
CA GLY A 362 -21.82 -22.88 -10.38
C GLY A 362 -22.19 -21.50 -10.90
N SER A 363 -23.46 -21.24 -11.09
CA SER A 363 -23.99 -19.95 -11.54
C SER A 363 -25.31 -19.63 -10.85
N PHE A 364 -25.64 -18.35 -10.83
CA PHE A 364 -26.95 -17.83 -10.45
C PHE A 364 -27.34 -16.71 -11.43
N ASP A 365 -28.64 -16.45 -11.57
CA ASP A 365 -29.14 -15.34 -12.37
C ASP A 365 -29.28 -14.08 -11.51
N LEU A 366 -28.61 -12.99 -11.93
CA LEU A 366 -28.74 -11.68 -11.30
C LEU A 366 -29.91 -10.92 -11.92
N LEU A 367 -30.89 -10.60 -11.10
CA LEU A 367 -32.07 -9.79 -11.47
C LEU A 367 -31.81 -8.32 -11.18
N GLY A 368 -32.45 -7.44 -11.97
CA GLY A 368 -32.39 -5.98 -11.81
C GLY A 368 -33.10 -5.45 -10.57
#